data_864696f537e082d8fd8d50be37fcfcd5
#
_entry.id   864696f537e082d8fd8d50be37fcfcd5
#
_cell.length_a   1.000
_cell.length_b   1.000
_cell.length_c   1.000
_cell.angle_alpha   90.00
_cell.angle_beta   90.00
_cell.angle_gamma   90.00
#
_symmetry.space_group_name_H-M   'P 1'
#
loop_
_entity.id
_entity.type
_entity.pdbx_description
1 polymer ?
#
loop_
_entity_poly.entity_id
_entity_poly.type
_entity_poly.pdbx_seq_one_letter_code
_entity_poly.pdbx_strand_id
1 'polypeptide(L)'
;MDPVASAGRTSRGRVLLVFPPAFFRLASGHLPNTGMEMPYTFPPLGLLYLGTILGRAGFEVEVIDFAGETYQAERLVAAARRADLVGFSVVRNNRDKVTALIDELVAAGVERPIIVGGPDVTLRPVLFAHTLATVVGEAELTIVDIVERILTGGDLAQAHGILFRDPATGQERTGRPPKLPAELDDIPVPDRDLCDRDHYSLFGPRQRGKTAVVITSRGCPFRCSFCSRIALTQNTYRVRSPENVLAELEALHRAGYRFLFFGDNNFLIDRKRVLAIADGIIARGFAFRIVVAGRVDAADPELFARLRQAGVFLLSMGLESGVQGSLDFLNKGTTVERNGRAVRLAHQAGLFVHANFILGCADETEADLLATRRFVLELPLDSIFVNVLSYQYGSALWAEAHDRGLIADGELNTTATSEHGLARLPEARLRRALKDLLLRFFFRPSYWLRLAMKSARSGEYDFMRLVARLCVQYLYAEVGNTLRKKATQWKARIPRRHEERA
;
A
#
# COMPACT_ATOMS: atom_id res chain seq x y z
N MET A 1 -14.46 6.15 -35.55
CA MET A 1 -15.58 6.74 -34.79
C MET A 1 -15.15 8.14 -34.41
N ASP A 2 -15.93 9.11 -34.88
CA ASP A 2 -15.57 10.52 -34.95
C ASP A 2 -15.19 11.16 -33.62
N PRO A 3 -14.25 12.13 -33.62
CA PRO A 3 -14.02 12.98 -32.48
C PRO A 3 -15.18 13.96 -32.36
N VAL A 4 -16.16 13.65 -31.51
CA VAL A 4 -17.20 14.60 -31.14
C VAL A 4 -16.55 15.81 -30.50
N ALA A 5 -16.54 16.90 -31.27
CA ALA A 5 -16.12 18.21 -30.87
C ALA A 5 -16.72 18.59 -29.51
N SER A 6 -15.87 18.84 -28.51
CA SER A 6 -16.25 19.45 -27.25
C SER A 6 -16.51 20.94 -27.45
N ALA A 7 -17.68 21.27 -28.02
CA ALA A 7 -18.13 22.63 -28.03
C ALA A 7 -18.65 23.05 -26.66
N GLY A 8 -17.96 23.99 -26.00
CA GLY A 8 -18.56 24.97 -25.12
C GLY A 8 -19.22 24.54 -23.80
N ARG A 9 -18.74 23.49 -23.09
CA ARG A 9 -19.09 23.35 -21.68
C ARG A 9 -18.13 24.21 -20.84
N THR A 10 -18.65 25.29 -20.28
CA THR A 10 -17.93 26.02 -19.22
C THR A 10 -17.59 25.04 -18.10
N SER A 11 -16.30 24.92 -17.79
CA SER A 11 -15.82 24.05 -16.70
C SER A 11 -16.51 24.45 -15.39
N ARG A 12 -16.93 23.46 -14.58
CA ARG A 12 -17.52 23.66 -13.25
C ARG A 12 -16.49 24.12 -12.21
N GLY A 13 -15.22 24.17 -12.60
CA GLY A 13 -14.06 24.53 -11.78
C GLY A 13 -12.90 23.56 -12.02
N ARG A 14 -11.72 23.97 -11.56
CA ARG A 14 -10.48 23.19 -11.69
C ARG A 14 -10.08 22.61 -10.33
N VAL A 15 -9.85 21.30 -10.29
CA VAL A 15 -9.46 20.55 -9.10
C VAL A 15 -8.06 19.95 -9.28
N LEU A 16 -7.15 20.28 -8.36
CA LEU A 16 -5.84 19.66 -8.27
C LEU A 16 -5.87 18.55 -7.22
N LEU A 17 -5.50 17.33 -7.60
CA LEU A 17 -5.33 16.20 -6.69
C LEU A 17 -3.86 15.81 -6.60
N VAL A 18 -3.33 15.73 -5.37
CA VAL A 18 -1.89 15.52 -5.13
C VAL A 18 -1.67 14.26 -4.31
N PHE A 19 -0.84 13.35 -4.83
CA PHE A 19 -0.26 12.27 -4.06
C PHE A 19 1.16 12.67 -3.65
N PRO A 20 1.43 12.82 -2.33
CA PRO A 20 2.74 13.25 -1.84
C PRO A 20 3.83 12.22 -2.14
N PRO A 21 5.11 12.62 -2.21
CA PRO A 21 6.20 11.72 -2.46
C PRO A 21 6.32 10.68 -1.33
N ALA A 22 6.52 9.43 -1.69
CA ALA A 22 6.76 8.36 -0.71
C ALA A 22 8.05 8.61 0.09
N PHE A 23 9.04 9.24 -0.55
CA PHE A 23 10.34 9.57 0.03
C PHE A 23 10.71 11.01 -0.31
N PHE A 24 10.79 11.88 0.69
CA PHE A 24 11.44 13.18 0.56
C PHE A 24 12.97 12.97 0.56
N ARG A 25 13.66 13.39 -0.49
CA ARG A 25 14.97 13.99 -0.30
C ARG A 25 14.74 15.42 0.19
N LEU A 26 14.66 15.59 1.48
CA LEU A 26 14.83 16.93 2.05
C LEU A 26 16.19 17.43 1.57
N ALA A 27 16.31 18.74 1.31
CA ALA A 27 17.59 19.39 1.03
C ALA A 27 18.67 19.11 2.11
N SER A 28 18.28 18.62 3.28
CA SER A 28 19.13 18.20 4.40
C SER A 28 19.75 16.81 4.27
N GLY A 29 19.45 16.04 3.20
CA GLY A 29 20.10 14.74 2.94
C GLY A 29 19.67 13.58 3.87
N HIS A 30 18.69 13.75 4.73
CA HIS A 30 18.22 12.67 5.60
C HIS A 30 17.21 11.77 4.89
N LEU A 31 17.64 10.54 4.59
CA LEU A 31 16.76 9.45 4.17
C LEU A 31 16.04 8.88 5.42
N PRO A 32 14.74 8.59 5.35
CA PRO A 32 14.08 7.83 6.41
C PRO A 32 14.67 6.43 6.53
N ASN A 33 14.67 5.88 7.71
CA ASN A 33 15.38 4.77 8.33
C ASN A 33 15.55 3.43 7.59
N THR A 34 15.19 3.25 6.35
CA THR A 34 15.33 1.94 5.67
C THR A 34 16.36 1.89 4.55
N GLY A 35 16.77 3.03 3.99
CA GLY A 35 17.80 3.05 2.92
C GLY A 35 17.45 2.25 1.65
N MET A 36 16.28 1.64 1.60
CA MET A 36 15.81 0.87 0.45
C MET A 36 14.80 1.68 -0.34
N GLU A 37 15.16 2.08 -1.53
CA GLU A 37 14.19 2.54 -2.52
C GLU A 37 13.28 1.37 -2.87
N MET A 38 11.96 1.55 -2.72
CA MET A 38 11.03 0.53 -3.16
C MET A 38 11.19 0.35 -4.67
N PRO A 39 11.47 -0.88 -5.12
CA PRO A 39 11.79 -1.12 -6.53
C PRO A 39 10.57 -1.07 -7.44
N TYR A 40 9.39 -0.89 -6.86
CA TYR A 40 8.12 -0.79 -7.57
C TYR A 40 7.42 0.51 -7.20
N THR A 41 6.76 1.10 -8.19
CA THR A 41 5.90 2.26 -8.05
C THR A 41 4.52 1.93 -8.59
N PHE A 42 3.50 2.34 -7.86
CA PHE A 42 2.11 2.13 -8.26
C PHE A 42 1.42 3.48 -8.46
N PRO A 43 0.51 3.59 -9.43
CA PRO A 43 -0.29 4.79 -9.60
C PRO A 43 -1.15 5.07 -8.36
N PRO A 44 -1.45 6.33 -8.05
CA PRO A 44 -2.30 6.73 -6.93
C PRO A 44 -3.78 6.44 -7.26
N LEU A 45 -4.13 5.15 -7.28
CA LEU A 45 -5.39 4.64 -7.81
C LEU A 45 -6.62 5.33 -7.21
N GLY A 46 -6.61 5.65 -5.91
CA GLY A 46 -7.70 6.39 -5.27
C GLY A 46 -7.92 7.76 -5.90
N LEU A 47 -6.84 8.50 -6.20
CA LEU A 47 -6.95 9.80 -6.86
C LEU A 47 -7.40 9.66 -8.32
N LEU A 48 -7.01 8.59 -9.02
CA LEU A 48 -7.47 8.33 -10.38
C LEU A 48 -8.97 8.05 -10.42
N TYR A 49 -9.52 7.30 -9.44
CA TYR A 49 -10.97 7.12 -9.31
C TYR A 49 -11.69 8.46 -9.10
N LEU A 50 -11.24 9.25 -8.12
CA LEU A 50 -11.85 10.54 -7.82
C LEU A 50 -11.73 11.53 -8.98
N GLY A 51 -10.56 11.58 -9.62
CA GLY A 51 -10.33 12.42 -10.78
C GLY A 51 -11.24 12.05 -11.96
N THR A 52 -11.44 10.75 -12.20
CA THR A 52 -12.38 10.26 -13.22
C THR A 52 -13.82 10.68 -12.93
N ILE A 53 -14.24 10.55 -11.67
CA ILE A 53 -15.60 10.91 -11.24
C ILE A 53 -15.83 12.41 -11.38
N LEU A 54 -14.89 13.22 -10.91
CA LEU A 54 -14.94 14.68 -11.03
C LEU A 54 -14.92 15.13 -12.51
N GLY A 55 -14.05 14.52 -13.34
CA GLY A 55 -14.01 14.80 -14.76
C GLY A 55 -15.34 14.49 -15.48
N ARG A 56 -15.98 13.36 -15.16
CA ARG A 56 -17.32 13.01 -15.66
C ARG A 56 -18.40 13.99 -15.20
N ALA A 57 -18.24 14.57 -14.01
CA ALA A 57 -19.13 15.61 -13.49
C ALA A 57 -18.88 17.01 -14.10
N GLY A 58 -17.87 17.17 -14.97
CA GLY A 58 -17.59 18.41 -15.70
C GLY A 58 -16.53 19.31 -15.05
N PHE A 59 -15.78 18.82 -14.06
CA PHE A 59 -14.60 19.51 -13.53
C PHE A 59 -13.38 19.28 -14.41
N GLU A 60 -12.49 20.26 -14.49
CA GLU A 60 -11.14 20.08 -15.01
C GLU A 60 -10.26 19.52 -13.88
N VAL A 61 -9.65 18.36 -14.10
CA VAL A 61 -8.86 17.68 -13.06
C VAL A 61 -7.42 17.53 -13.47
N GLU A 62 -6.52 17.99 -12.60
CA GLU A 62 -5.08 17.73 -12.69
C GLU A 62 -4.67 16.80 -11.53
N VAL A 63 -3.93 15.73 -11.85
CA VAL A 63 -3.39 14.82 -10.83
C VAL A 63 -1.86 14.92 -10.84
N ILE A 64 -1.25 15.23 -9.69
CA ILE A 64 0.20 15.21 -9.52
C ILE A 64 0.56 14.05 -8.59
N ASP A 65 1.39 13.12 -9.07
CA ASP A 65 1.91 12.00 -8.31
C ASP A 65 3.41 12.13 -8.06
N PHE A 66 3.76 12.70 -6.91
CA PHE A 66 5.17 12.81 -6.51
C PHE A 66 5.78 11.48 -6.01
N ALA A 67 5.03 10.40 -5.91
CA ALA A 67 5.63 9.09 -5.66
C ALA A 67 6.29 8.51 -6.92
N GLY A 68 5.76 8.84 -8.10
CA GLY A 68 6.31 8.46 -9.40
C GLY A 68 7.28 9.50 -9.98
N GLU A 69 7.21 10.75 -9.54
CA GLU A 69 7.94 11.87 -10.11
C GLU A 69 8.90 12.51 -9.09
N THR A 70 9.90 13.23 -9.60
CA THR A 70 10.75 14.06 -8.75
C THR A 70 9.96 15.26 -8.22
N TYR A 71 9.96 15.46 -6.90
CA TYR A 71 9.30 16.61 -6.30
C TYR A 71 9.89 17.94 -6.78
N GLN A 72 9.03 18.85 -7.19
CA GLN A 72 9.34 20.22 -7.61
C GLN A 72 8.33 21.16 -6.97
N ALA A 73 8.80 22.02 -6.06
CA ALA A 73 7.98 22.99 -5.34
C ALA A 73 7.24 23.95 -6.28
N GLU A 74 7.98 24.47 -7.26
CA GLU A 74 7.45 25.44 -8.24
C GLU A 74 6.29 24.85 -9.04
N ARG A 75 6.38 23.56 -9.38
CA ARG A 75 5.30 22.86 -10.11
C ARG A 75 4.05 22.74 -9.24
N LEU A 76 4.19 22.37 -7.96
CA LEU A 76 3.07 22.26 -7.03
C LEU A 76 2.39 23.63 -6.84
N VAL A 77 3.16 24.67 -6.55
CA VAL A 77 2.65 26.03 -6.35
C VAL A 77 1.97 26.56 -7.61
N ALA A 78 2.57 26.37 -8.78
CA ALA A 78 1.99 26.81 -10.04
C ALA A 78 0.66 26.08 -10.36
N ALA A 79 0.58 24.77 -10.11
CA ALA A 79 -0.65 24.02 -10.30
C ALA A 79 -1.73 24.44 -9.29
N ALA A 80 -1.38 24.62 -8.02
CA ALA A 80 -2.31 25.04 -6.97
C ALA A 80 -2.88 26.44 -7.22
N ARG A 81 -2.09 27.36 -7.73
CA ARG A 81 -2.57 28.72 -8.10
C ARG A 81 -3.62 28.69 -9.21
N ARG A 82 -3.53 27.73 -10.15
CA ARG A 82 -4.51 27.57 -11.24
C ARG A 82 -5.76 26.83 -10.81
N ALA A 83 -5.69 26.07 -9.72
CA ALA A 83 -6.82 25.28 -9.22
C ALA A 83 -7.80 26.16 -8.43
N ASP A 84 -9.06 25.76 -8.39
CA ASP A 84 -10.09 26.33 -7.50
C ASP A 84 -10.18 25.54 -6.19
N LEU A 85 -9.68 24.30 -6.15
CA LEU A 85 -9.58 23.44 -4.98
C LEU A 85 -8.35 22.54 -5.10
N VAL A 86 -7.65 22.32 -3.96
CA VAL A 86 -6.52 21.40 -3.85
C VAL A 86 -6.85 20.27 -2.90
N GLY A 87 -6.68 19.01 -3.34
CA GLY A 87 -6.89 17.81 -2.54
C GLY A 87 -5.62 16.98 -2.38
N PHE A 88 -5.28 16.58 -1.14
CA PHE A 88 -4.14 15.71 -0.84
C PHE A 88 -4.58 14.32 -0.38
N SER A 89 -3.89 13.29 -0.85
CA SER A 89 -4.06 11.92 -0.37
C SER A 89 -3.13 11.62 0.80
N VAL A 90 -3.73 11.24 1.95
CA VAL A 90 -2.99 10.92 3.18
C VAL A 90 -3.00 9.42 3.40
N VAL A 91 -1.80 8.85 3.38
CA VAL A 91 -1.53 7.47 3.79
C VAL A 91 -0.66 7.47 5.04
N ARG A 92 -0.61 6.36 5.78
CA ARG A 92 0.07 6.28 7.08
C ARG A 92 1.47 6.91 7.12
N ASN A 93 2.25 6.75 6.07
CA ASN A 93 3.66 7.14 6.08
C ASN A 93 3.93 8.51 5.44
N ASN A 94 2.90 9.28 5.09
CA ASN A 94 3.08 10.57 4.42
C ASN A 94 2.40 11.76 5.12
N ARG A 95 1.83 11.57 6.31
CA ARG A 95 1.14 12.63 7.05
C ARG A 95 2.00 13.90 7.23
N ASP A 96 3.23 13.73 7.73
CA ASP A 96 4.16 14.86 7.95
C ASP A 96 4.51 15.54 6.62
N LYS A 97 4.57 14.79 5.54
CA LYS A 97 4.84 15.33 4.21
C LYS A 97 3.67 16.12 3.66
N VAL A 98 2.45 15.64 3.87
CA VAL A 98 1.23 16.39 3.52
C VAL A 98 1.22 17.71 4.28
N THR A 99 1.49 17.70 5.57
CA THR A 99 1.61 18.93 6.37
C THR A 99 2.64 19.88 5.77
N ALA A 100 3.84 19.41 5.48
CA ALA A 100 4.90 20.23 4.90
C ALA A 100 4.53 20.81 3.52
N LEU A 101 3.82 20.06 2.67
CA LEU A 101 3.37 20.56 1.37
C LEU A 101 2.26 21.61 1.52
N ILE A 102 1.37 21.46 2.49
CA ILE A 102 0.34 22.45 2.79
C ILE A 102 0.99 23.75 3.29
N ASP A 103 1.94 23.64 4.24
CA ASP A 103 2.67 24.79 4.77
C ASP A 103 3.44 25.53 3.66
N GLU A 104 3.99 24.81 2.71
CA GLU A 104 4.67 25.38 1.54
C GLU A 104 3.71 26.16 0.63
N LEU A 105 2.52 25.63 0.37
CA LEU A 105 1.49 26.34 -0.40
C LEU A 105 1.06 27.64 0.30
N VAL A 106 0.86 27.58 1.61
CA VAL A 106 0.51 28.74 2.42
C VAL A 106 1.62 29.79 2.41
N ALA A 107 2.88 29.36 2.59
CA ALA A 107 4.05 30.26 2.53
C ALA A 107 4.22 30.90 1.14
N ALA A 108 3.80 30.21 0.08
CA ALA A 108 3.79 30.73 -1.28
C ALA A 108 2.57 31.65 -1.57
N GLY A 109 1.70 31.93 -0.61
CA GLY A 109 0.51 32.77 -0.77
C GLY A 109 -0.60 32.14 -1.61
N VAL A 110 -0.74 30.81 -1.60
CA VAL A 110 -1.83 30.11 -2.25
C VAL A 110 -3.07 30.14 -1.36
N GLU A 111 -4.08 30.93 -1.74
CA GLU A 111 -5.33 31.13 -0.99
C GLU A 111 -6.48 30.27 -1.56
N ARG A 112 -6.23 29.01 -1.81
CA ARG A 112 -7.23 28.06 -2.33
C ARG A 112 -7.73 27.14 -1.21
N PRO A 113 -9.01 26.72 -1.22
CA PRO A 113 -9.49 25.71 -0.29
C PRO A 113 -8.66 24.42 -0.46
N ILE A 114 -8.16 23.92 0.65
CA ILE A 114 -7.38 22.68 0.71
C ILE A 114 -8.20 21.64 1.45
N ILE A 115 -8.34 20.46 0.86
CA ILE A 115 -8.92 19.28 1.50
C ILE A 115 -7.91 18.14 1.57
N VAL A 116 -8.07 17.27 2.55
CA VAL A 116 -7.30 16.03 2.66
C VAL A 116 -8.24 14.84 2.69
N GLY A 117 -7.79 13.70 2.22
CA GLY A 117 -8.54 12.44 2.24
C GLY A 117 -7.60 11.24 2.23
N GLY A 118 -8.15 10.04 2.24
CA GLY A 118 -7.37 8.81 2.14
C GLY A 118 -7.43 7.93 3.38
N PRO A 119 -6.75 6.75 3.33
CA PRO A 119 -6.94 5.72 4.35
C PRO A 119 -6.48 6.11 5.77
N ASP A 120 -5.47 6.96 5.90
CA ASP A 120 -4.97 7.34 7.23
C ASP A 120 -5.99 8.23 7.97
N VAL A 121 -6.52 9.24 7.29
CA VAL A 121 -7.54 10.14 7.87
C VAL A 121 -8.92 9.50 7.95
N THR A 122 -9.16 8.44 7.20
CA THR A 122 -10.38 7.62 7.37
C THR A 122 -10.34 6.81 8.67
N LEU A 123 -9.18 6.26 9.03
CA LEU A 123 -9.01 5.56 10.32
C LEU A 123 -9.06 6.52 11.50
N ARG A 124 -8.47 7.68 11.38
CA ARG A 124 -8.41 8.71 12.41
C ARG A 124 -8.70 10.07 11.80
N PRO A 125 -9.98 10.46 11.72
CA PRO A 125 -10.38 11.75 11.22
C PRO A 125 -9.74 12.89 12.05
N VAL A 126 -9.08 13.82 11.36
CA VAL A 126 -8.43 15.01 11.94
C VAL A 126 -8.36 16.09 10.89
N LEU A 127 -8.53 17.34 11.29
CA LEU A 127 -8.22 18.50 10.44
C LEU A 127 -6.73 18.85 10.55
N PHE A 128 -6.10 19.04 9.40
CA PHE A 128 -4.75 19.58 9.34
C PHE A 128 -4.80 21.11 9.50
N ALA A 129 -3.69 21.69 9.92
CA ALA A 129 -3.55 23.14 9.84
C ALA A 129 -3.76 23.60 8.39
N HIS A 130 -4.41 24.74 8.21
CA HIS A 130 -4.67 25.35 6.89
C HIS A 130 -5.55 24.53 5.95
N THR A 131 -6.20 23.44 6.41
CA THR A 131 -7.21 22.71 5.61
C THR A 131 -8.62 23.14 5.96
N LEU A 132 -9.46 23.22 4.93
CA LEU A 132 -10.89 23.46 5.11
C LEU A 132 -11.58 22.20 5.60
N ALA A 133 -11.22 21.03 5.05
CA ALA A 133 -11.93 19.79 5.36
C ALA A 133 -11.05 18.55 5.19
N THR A 134 -11.46 17.48 5.90
CA THR A 134 -10.96 16.12 5.78
C THR A 134 -12.10 15.24 5.25
N VAL A 135 -11.86 14.55 4.13
CA VAL A 135 -12.79 13.59 3.53
C VAL A 135 -12.54 12.22 4.14
N VAL A 136 -13.56 11.64 4.74
CA VAL A 136 -13.53 10.41 5.54
C VAL A 136 -14.28 9.30 4.82
N GLY A 137 -13.68 8.13 4.68
CA GLY A 137 -14.25 6.97 4.02
C GLY A 137 -13.95 6.89 2.52
N GLU A 138 -14.74 6.09 1.82
CA GLU A 138 -14.69 5.99 0.36
C GLU A 138 -15.47 7.17 -0.23
N ALA A 139 -14.80 7.98 -1.04
CA ALA A 139 -15.36 9.25 -1.50
C ALA A 139 -16.00 9.21 -2.90
N GLU A 140 -16.03 8.06 -3.55
CA GLU A 140 -16.51 7.93 -4.93
C GLU A 140 -17.96 8.40 -5.11
N LEU A 141 -18.82 8.21 -4.11
CA LEU A 141 -20.22 8.65 -4.14
C LEU A 141 -20.44 10.08 -3.64
N THR A 142 -19.42 10.72 -3.05
CA THR A 142 -19.60 11.95 -2.27
C THR A 142 -18.72 13.10 -2.74
N ILE A 143 -17.62 12.81 -3.45
CA ILE A 143 -16.62 13.82 -3.82
C ILE A 143 -17.20 14.95 -4.67
N VAL A 144 -18.13 14.65 -5.57
CA VAL A 144 -18.76 15.68 -6.42
C VAL A 144 -19.56 16.67 -5.58
N ASP A 145 -20.44 16.17 -4.67
CA ASP A 145 -21.22 17.01 -3.77
C ASP A 145 -20.31 17.83 -2.83
N ILE A 146 -19.23 17.23 -2.31
CA ILE A 146 -18.28 17.93 -1.44
C ILE A 146 -17.60 19.09 -2.20
N VAL A 147 -17.08 18.83 -3.40
CA VAL A 147 -16.39 19.85 -4.21
C VAL A 147 -17.34 20.96 -4.63
N GLU A 148 -18.57 20.62 -5.06
CA GLU A 148 -19.58 21.61 -5.41
C GLU A 148 -19.92 22.54 -4.25
N ARG A 149 -20.18 21.96 -3.07
CA ARG A 149 -20.49 22.78 -1.88
C ARG A 149 -19.34 23.70 -1.50
N ILE A 150 -18.11 23.22 -1.56
CA ILE A 150 -16.94 24.07 -1.28
C ILE A 150 -16.84 25.24 -2.27
N LEU A 151 -16.99 24.96 -3.56
CA LEU A 151 -16.81 26.00 -4.59
C LEU A 151 -17.99 26.98 -4.68
N THR A 152 -19.18 26.56 -4.27
CA THR A 152 -20.40 27.40 -4.31
C THR A 152 -20.78 28.02 -2.96
N GLY A 153 -20.03 27.74 -1.89
CA GLY A 153 -20.37 28.21 -0.54
C GLY A 153 -21.56 27.47 0.08
N GLY A 154 -21.84 26.23 -0.35
CA GLY A 154 -22.91 25.40 0.18
C GLY A 154 -22.65 24.87 1.58
N ASP A 155 -23.73 24.47 2.29
CA ASP A 155 -23.65 23.93 3.64
C ASP A 155 -22.92 22.57 3.69
N LEU A 156 -21.70 22.56 4.23
CA LEU A 156 -20.87 21.36 4.38
C LEU A 156 -21.41 20.38 5.41
N ALA A 157 -22.27 20.81 6.34
CA ALA A 157 -22.92 19.90 7.30
C ALA A 157 -23.86 18.89 6.62
N GLN A 158 -24.32 19.20 5.42
CA GLN A 158 -25.17 18.28 4.62
C GLN A 158 -24.34 17.30 3.77
N ALA A 159 -23.04 17.51 3.61
CA ALA A 159 -22.17 16.60 2.86
C ALA A 159 -21.90 15.31 3.66
N HIS A 160 -21.72 14.20 2.95
CA HIS A 160 -21.41 12.91 3.56
C HIS A 160 -19.89 12.66 3.66
N GLY A 161 -19.44 12.09 4.80
CA GLY A 161 -18.06 11.67 4.97
C GLY A 161 -17.08 12.84 5.02
N ILE A 162 -17.42 13.90 5.75
CA ILE A 162 -16.57 15.09 5.88
C ILE A 162 -16.44 15.53 7.34
N LEU A 163 -15.23 15.88 7.73
CA LEU A 163 -14.90 16.68 8.91
C LEU A 163 -14.40 18.03 8.40
N PHE A 164 -14.94 19.12 8.86
CA PHE A 164 -14.62 20.45 8.31
C PHE A 164 -14.55 21.51 9.40
N ARG A 165 -13.86 22.60 9.06
CA ARG A 165 -13.85 23.83 9.87
C ARG A 165 -14.97 24.73 9.41
N ASP A 166 -15.91 25.02 10.29
CA ASP A 166 -17.03 25.90 10.01
C ASP A 166 -16.50 27.31 9.71
N PRO A 167 -16.71 27.86 8.50
CA PRO A 167 -16.17 29.17 8.14
C PRO A 167 -16.69 30.34 9.01
N ALA A 168 -17.88 30.21 9.58
CA ALA A 168 -18.50 31.27 10.38
C ALA A 168 -17.99 31.26 11.83
N THR A 169 -17.73 30.07 12.40
CA THR A 169 -17.40 29.96 13.83
C THR A 169 -15.95 29.52 14.08
N GLY A 170 -15.25 29.00 13.07
CA GLY A 170 -13.90 28.42 13.19
C GLY A 170 -13.89 27.04 13.90
N GLN A 171 -15.04 26.54 14.34
CA GLN A 171 -15.14 25.27 15.06
C GLN A 171 -15.08 24.07 14.12
N GLU A 172 -14.58 22.96 14.65
CA GLU A 172 -14.62 21.67 13.95
C GLU A 172 -16.01 21.07 14.01
N ARG A 173 -16.53 20.65 12.85
CA ARG A 173 -17.83 20.00 12.69
C ARG A 173 -17.76 18.81 11.76
N THR A 174 -18.62 17.83 11.97
CA THR A 174 -18.79 16.68 11.08
C THR A 174 -20.03 16.87 10.23
N GLY A 175 -19.96 16.47 8.97
CA GLY A 175 -21.10 16.31 8.10
C GLY A 175 -21.84 15.00 8.39
N ARG A 176 -22.61 14.53 7.40
CA ARG A 176 -23.33 13.26 7.49
C ARG A 176 -22.36 12.07 7.46
N PRO A 177 -22.75 10.88 7.99
CA PRO A 177 -21.92 9.68 7.94
C PRO A 177 -21.44 9.34 6.52
N PRO A 178 -20.23 8.74 6.36
CA PRO A 178 -19.74 8.31 5.06
C PRO A 178 -20.69 7.35 4.35
N LYS A 179 -20.79 7.44 3.04
CA LYS A 179 -21.53 6.49 2.19
C LYS A 179 -20.54 5.53 1.54
N LEU A 180 -20.80 4.23 1.69
CA LEU A 180 -20.07 3.21 0.95
C LEU A 180 -20.86 2.80 -0.30
N PRO A 181 -20.21 2.65 -1.46
CA PRO A 181 -20.86 2.05 -2.63
C PRO A 181 -21.29 0.62 -2.28
N ALA A 182 -22.58 0.32 -2.45
CA ALA A 182 -23.09 -1.04 -2.27
C ALA A 182 -22.59 -1.96 -3.38
N GLU A 183 -22.72 -1.50 -4.62
CA GLU A 183 -22.27 -2.18 -5.83
C GLU A 183 -20.99 -1.52 -6.34
N LEU A 184 -19.92 -2.30 -6.47
CA LEU A 184 -18.65 -1.77 -6.98
C LEU A 184 -18.66 -1.60 -8.50
N ASP A 185 -19.59 -2.22 -9.21
CA ASP A 185 -19.76 -2.07 -10.65
C ASP A 185 -20.26 -0.68 -11.07
N ASP A 186 -20.89 0.05 -10.14
CA ASP A 186 -21.33 1.43 -10.36
C ASP A 186 -20.17 2.44 -10.36
N ILE A 187 -19.01 2.04 -9.80
CA ILE A 187 -17.83 2.90 -9.78
C ILE A 187 -17.18 2.88 -11.16
N PRO A 188 -16.96 4.04 -11.79
CA PRO A 188 -16.34 4.08 -13.11
C PRO A 188 -14.90 3.54 -13.07
N VAL A 189 -14.51 2.85 -14.15
CA VAL A 189 -13.11 2.48 -14.37
C VAL A 189 -12.25 3.76 -14.36
N PRO A 190 -11.14 3.78 -13.62
CA PRO A 190 -10.32 4.99 -13.48
C PRO A 190 -9.63 5.35 -14.79
N ASP A 191 -9.67 6.63 -15.13
CA ASP A 191 -8.89 7.20 -16.22
C ASP A 191 -7.41 7.24 -15.80
N ARG A 192 -6.61 6.45 -16.48
CA ARG A 192 -5.18 6.34 -16.20
C ARG A 192 -4.33 7.37 -16.95
N ASP A 193 -4.95 8.16 -17.84
CA ASP A 193 -4.28 9.25 -18.53
C ASP A 193 -4.16 10.52 -17.67
N LEU A 194 -4.81 10.52 -16.51
CA LEU A 194 -4.64 11.56 -15.50
C LEU A 194 -3.25 11.59 -14.86
N CYS A 195 -2.45 10.52 -15.02
CA CYS A 195 -1.05 10.44 -14.57
C CYS A 195 -0.15 9.95 -15.69
N ASP A 196 1.14 10.29 -15.64
CA ASP A 196 2.12 9.74 -16.56
C ASP A 196 2.29 8.24 -16.33
N ARG A 197 1.92 7.44 -17.34
CA ARG A 197 1.84 5.98 -17.28
C ARG A 197 3.21 5.30 -17.26
N ASP A 198 4.26 5.97 -17.69
CA ASP A 198 5.58 5.38 -17.89
C ASP A 198 6.39 5.34 -16.58
N HIS A 199 5.94 6.03 -15.53
CA HIS A 199 6.59 6.05 -14.22
C HIS A 199 6.29 4.83 -13.34
N TYR A 200 5.32 3.96 -13.71
CA TYR A 200 4.88 2.87 -12.86
C TYR A 200 5.43 1.52 -13.30
N SER A 201 5.96 0.77 -12.34
CA SER A 201 6.53 -0.54 -12.60
C SER A 201 6.40 -1.49 -11.42
N LEU A 202 6.28 -2.80 -11.69
CA LEU A 202 6.36 -3.88 -10.70
C LEU A 202 7.81 -4.31 -10.42
N PHE A 203 8.70 -4.14 -11.40
CA PHE A 203 10.06 -4.67 -11.36
C PHE A 203 11.13 -3.60 -11.47
N GLY A 204 10.74 -2.32 -11.38
CA GLY A 204 11.63 -1.17 -11.45
C GLY A 204 11.85 -0.63 -12.87
N PRO A 205 12.73 0.37 -13.03
CA PRO A 205 12.81 1.23 -14.22
C PRO A 205 13.26 0.53 -15.51
N ARG A 206 13.71 -0.72 -15.43
CA ARG A 206 14.08 -1.52 -16.62
C ARG A 206 12.95 -2.42 -17.12
N GLN A 207 11.78 -2.36 -16.50
CA GLN A 207 10.62 -3.11 -16.95
C GLN A 207 10.16 -2.59 -18.32
N ARG A 208 9.93 -3.52 -19.25
CA ARG A 208 9.36 -3.18 -20.56
C ARG A 208 7.85 -3.46 -20.53
N GLY A 209 7.05 -2.41 -20.70
CA GLY A 209 5.60 -2.48 -20.72
C GLY A 209 4.94 -1.81 -19.51
N LYS A 210 3.73 -1.34 -19.73
CA LYS A 210 2.95 -0.55 -18.77
C LYS A 210 2.43 -1.40 -17.63
N THR A 211 2.37 -0.81 -16.44
CA THR A 211 1.81 -1.41 -15.22
C THR A 211 0.50 -0.74 -14.83
N ALA A 212 -0.49 -1.55 -14.45
CA ALA A 212 -1.71 -1.06 -13.82
C ALA A 212 -2.00 -1.77 -12.50
N VAL A 213 -2.63 -1.04 -11.59
CA VAL A 213 -3.31 -1.62 -10.43
C VAL A 213 -4.78 -1.75 -10.78
N VAL A 214 -5.37 -2.90 -10.46
CA VAL A 214 -6.79 -3.20 -10.64
C VAL A 214 -7.36 -3.61 -9.29
N ILE A 215 -8.45 -3.02 -8.87
CA ILE A 215 -9.21 -3.44 -7.69
C ILE A 215 -10.42 -4.22 -8.18
N THR A 216 -10.48 -5.48 -7.82
CA THR A 216 -11.62 -6.35 -8.20
C THR A 216 -12.57 -6.59 -7.03
N SER A 217 -12.09 -6.36 -5.81
CA SER A 217 -12.90 -6.44 -4.58
C SER A 217 -12.36 -5.48 -3.52
N ARG A 218 -13.19 -5.07 -2.59
CA ARG A 218 -12.84 -4.24 -1.44
C ARG A 218 -13.24 -4.91 -0.15
N GLY A 219 -12.34 -4.85 0.82
CA GLY A 219 -12.54 -5.45 2.13
C GLY A 219 -12.08 -6.91 2.21
N CYS A 220 -12.27 -7.47 3.40
CA CYS A 220 -11.90 -8.84 3.72
C CYS A 220 -12.76 -9.30 4.90
N PRO A 221 -13.44 -10.46 4.85
CA PRO A 221 -14.33 -10.92 5.90
C PRO A 221 -13.59 -11.51 7.11
N PHE A 222 -12.28 -11.69 7.01
CA PHE A 222 -11.47 -12.27 8.08
C PHE A 222 -11.11 -11.21 9.14
N ARG A 223 -11.02 -11.65 10.40
CA ARG A 223 -10.81 -10.79 11.57
C ARG A 223 -9.44 -11.02 12.22
N CYS A 224 -8.37 -11.00 11.41
CA CYS A 224 -7.01 -11.10 11.94
C CYS A 224 -6.74 -9.94 12.92
N SER A 225 -6.27 -10.27 14.13
CA SER A 225 -6.17 -9.32 15.26
C SER A 225 -5.21 -8.15 15.02
N PHE A 226 -4.20 -8.35 14.17
CA PHE A 226 -3.20 -7.34 13.81
C PHE A 226 -3.61 -6.40 12.66
N CYS A 227 -4.72 -6.71 11.96
CA CYS A 227 -5.05 -6.05 10.69
C CYS A 227 -5.96 -4.83 10.88
N SER A 228 -5.46 -3.64 10.59
CA SER A 228 -6.23 -2.38 10.64
C SER A 228 -7.19 -2.17 9.44
N ARG A 229 -7.13 -3.02 8.41
CA ARG A 229 -8.00 -2.88 7.22
C ARG A 229 -9.48 -3.12 7.52
N ILE A 230 -9.78 -3.89 8.56
CA ILE A 230 -11.15 -4.11 9.03
C ILE A 230 -11.85 -2.79 9.34
N ALA A 231 -11.16 -1.88 10.02
CA ALA A 231 -11.69 -0.56 10.36
C ALA A 231 -11.88 0.33 9.11
N LEU A 232 -10.99 0.23 8.11
CA LEU A 232 -11.11 0.97 6.85
C LEU A 232 -12.32 0.56 6.02
N THR A 233 -12.64 -0.73 5.99
CA THR A 233 -13.70 -1.30 5.14
C THR A 233 -14.99 -1.56 5.89
N GLN A 234 -15.08 -1.11 7.15
CA GLN A 234 -16.24 -1.37 8.04
C GLN A 234 -16.62 -2.84 8.09
N ASN A 235 -15.64 -3.73 8.05
CA ASN A 235 -15.81 -5.19 8.05
C ASN A 235 -16.71 -5.71 6.91
N THR A 236 -16.80 -4.98 5.80
CA THR A 236 -17.52 -5.40 4.60
C THR A 236 -16.62 -6.10 3.60
N TYR A 237 -17.21 -6.95 2.76
CA TYR A 237 -16.54 -7.51 1.57
C TYR A 237 -17.46 -7.28 0.38
N ARG A 238 -17.02 -6.50 -0.58
CA ARG A 238 -17.78 -6.11 -1.77
C ARG A 238 -16.97 -6.43 -3.00
N VAL A 239 -17.62 -6.88 -4.06
CA VAL A 239 -16.96 -7.36 -5.28
C VAL A 239 -17.47 -6.63 -6.51
N ARG A 240 -16.64 -6.57 -7.52
CA ARG A 240 -17.06 -6.28 -8.89
C ARG A 240 -17.43 -7.59 -9.57
N SER A 241 -18.41 -7.56 -10.49
CA SER A 241 -18.73 -8.71 -11.31
C SER A 241 -17.54 -9.13 -12.19
N PRO A 242 -17.43 -10.42 -12.56
CA PRO A 242 -16.42 -10.86 -13.51
C PRO A 242 -16.48 -10.08 -14.82
N GLU A 243 -17.68 -9.76 -15.32
CA GLU A 243 -17.92 -9.02 -16.55
C GLU A 243 -17.35 -7.61 -16.48
N ASN A 244 -17.59 -6.90 -15.37
CA ASN A 244 -17.08 -5.55 -15.14
C ASN A 244 -15.55 -5.55 -15.06
N VAL A 245 -14.96 -6.53 -14.34
CA VAL A 245 -13.50 -6.69 -14.28
C VAL A 245 -12.92 -6.98 -15.65
N LEU A 246 -13.51 -7.92 -16.42
CA LEU A 246 -13.03 -8.29 -17.74
C LEU A 246 -13.12 -7.13 -18.75
N ALA A 247 -14.13 -6.29 -18.65
CA ALA A 247 -14.24 -5.07 -19.47
C ALA A 247 -13.08 -4.09 -19.21
N GLU A 248 -12.70 -3.87 -17.95
CA GLU A 248 -11.50 -3.09 -17.61
C GLU A 248 -10.22 -3.74 -18.15
N LEU A 249 -10.07 -5.05 -17.97
CA LEU A 249 -8.90 -5.78 -18.47
C LEU A 249 -8.78 -5.70 -19.99
N GLU A 250 -9.89 -5.74 -20.71
CA GLU A 250 -9.90 -5.56 -22.16
C GLU A 250 -9.44 -4.15 -22.58
N ALA A 251 -9.89 -3.11 -21.87
CA ALA A 251 -9.42 -1.76 -22.10
C ALA A 251 -7.91 -1.62 -21.83
N LEU A 252 -7.42 -2.20 -20.74
CA LEU A 252 -5.99 -2.23 -20.41
C LEU A 252 -5.17 -2.99 -21.46
N HIS A 253 -5.67 -4.13 -21.93
CA HIS A 253 -4.99 -4.91 -22.97
C HIS A 253 -4.85 -4.12 -24.26
N ARG A 254 -5.93 -3.46 -24.73
CA ARG A 254 -5.92 -2.58 -25.91
C ARG A 254 -4.96 -1.39 -25.74
N ALA A 255 -4.86 -0.82 -24.53
CA ALA A 255 -3.94 0.29 -24.21
C ALA A 255 -2.47 -0.16 -24.02
N GLY A 256 -2.16 -1.45 -24.24
CA GLY A 256 -0.79 -1.99 -24.20
C GLY A 256 -0.24 -2.27 -22.83
N TYR A 257 -1.08 -2.33 -21.78
CA TYR A 257 -0.66 -2.78 -20.47
C TYR A 257 -0.29 -4.26 -20.50
N ARG A 258 0.75 -4.62 -19.74
CA ARG A 258 1.27 -6.00 -19.66
C ARG A 258 1.35 -6.51 -18.23
N PHE A 259 1.61 -5.63 -17.28
CA PHE A 259 1.80 -5.98 -15.90
C PHE A 259 0.62 -5.49 -15.06
N LEU A 260 0.00 -6.39 -14.32
CA LEU A 260 -1.14 -6.07 -13.47
C LEU A 260 -0.86 -6.46 -12.03
N PHE A 261 -1.17 -5.57 -11.11
CA PHE A 261 -1.29 -5.89 -9.70
C PHE A 261 -2.76 -5.84 -9.30
N PHE A 262 -3.33 -6.97 -8.90
CA PHE A 262 -4.66 -6.97 -8.30
C PHE A 262 -4.52 -6.55 -6.85
N GLY A 263 -4.89 -5.28 -6.57
CA GLY A 263 -4.72 -4.63 -5.28
C GLY A 263 -5.76 -5.01 -4.24
N ASP A 264 -6.46 -6.09 -4.43
CA ASP A 264 -7.46 -6.64 -3.52
C ASP A 264 -6.83 -7.00 -2.18
N ASN A 265 -7.56 -6.82 -1.08
CA ASN A 265 -7.10 -7.26 0.24
C ASN A 265 -6.92 -8.78 0.32
N ASN A 266 -7.77 -9.51 -0.42
CA ASN A 266 -7.69 -10.95 -0.61
C ASN A 266 -8.49 -11.31 -1.87
N PHE A 267 -7.80 -11.57 -2.96
CA PHE A 267 -8.41 -11.86 -4.25
C PHE A 267 -9.12 -13.23 -4.26
N LEU A 268 -8.64 -14.19 -3.46
CA LEU A 268 -9.03 -15.60 -3.54
C LEU A 268 -10.28 -15.96 -2.71
N ILE A 269 -11.05 -15.02 -2.17
CA ILE A 269 -12.18 -15.31 -1.26
C ILE A 269 -13.29 -16.08 -1.97
N ASP A 270 -13.74 -15.60 -3.12
CA ASP A 270 -14.83 -16.21 -3.89
C ASP A 270 -14.25 -17.02 -5.06
N ARG A 271 -14.15 -18.35 -4.85
CA ARG A 271 -13.59 -19.27 -5.82
C ARG A 271 -14.31 -19.22 -7.19
N LYS A 272 -15.65 -19.15 -7.18
CA LYS A 272 -16.44 -19.14 -8.44
C LYS A 272 -16.14 -17.88 -9.25
N ARG A 273 -16.14 -16.73 -8.60
CA ARG A 273 -15.83 -15.45 -9.20
C ARG A 273 -14.39 -15.42 -9.73
N VAL A 274 -13.42 -15.89 -8.95
CA VAL A 274 -12.01 -15.94 -9.36
C VAL A 274 -11.82 -16.81 -10.58
N LEU A 275 -12.45 -17.99 -10.64
CA LEU A 275 -12.43 -18.87 -11.81
C LEU A 275 -13.08 -18.20 -13.03
N ALA A 276 -14.23 -17.53 -12.86
CA ALA A 276 -14.89 -16.83 -13.96
C ALA A 276 -14.00 -15.71 -14.55
N ILE A 277 -13.29 -14.96 -13.72
CA ILE A 277 -12.31 -13.96 -14.19
C ILE A 277 -11.14 -14.65 -14.91
N ALA A 278 -10.56 -15.70 -14.33
CA ALA A 278 -9.45 -16.43 -14.94
C ALA A 278 -9.84 -17.04 -16.30
N ASP A 279 -10.99 -17.69 -16.38
CA ASP A 279 -11.51 -18.27 -17.62
C ASP A 279 -11.80 -17.19 -18.67
N GLY A 280 -12.33 -16.03 -18.23
CA GLY A 280 -12.57 -14.90 -19.10
C GLY A 280 -11.28 -14.30 -19.67
N ILE A 281 -10.19 -14.25 -18.90
CA ILE A 281 -8.85 -13.83 -19.36
C ILE A 281 -8.31 -14.81 -20.39
N ILE A 282 -8.40 -16.11 -20.11
CA ILE A 282 -7.94 -17.18 -21.00
C ILE A 282 -8.69 -17.16 -22.33
N ALA A 283 -10.04 -17.12 -22.26
CA ALA A 283 -10.89 -17.13 -23.44
C ALA A 283 -10.65 -15.94 -24.39
N ARG A 284 -10.26 -14.77 -23.84
CA ARG A 284 -9.94 -13.58 -24.63
C ARG A 284 -8.48 -13.51 -25.09
N GLY A 285 -7.65 -14.47 -24.70
CA GLY A 285 -6.23 -14.51 -25.05
C GLY A 285 -5.43 -13.33 -24.49
N PHE A 286 -5.82 -12.75 -23.36
CA PHE A 286 -5.09 -11.64 -22.77
C PHE A 286 -3.72 -12.09 -22.25
N ALA A 287 -2.66 -11.48 -22.75
CA ALA A 287 -1.28 -11.81 -22.38
C ALA A 287 -0.77 -10.93 -21.23
N PHE A 288 -1.41 -11.02 -20.07
CA PHE A 288 -0.99 -10.32 -18.87
C PHE A 288 -0.01 -11.11 -18.01
N ARG A 289 0.76 -10.38 -17.22
CA ARG A 289 1.55 -10.87 -16.09
C ARG A 289 0.95 -10.29 -14.82
N ILE A 290 0.30 -11.13 -14.04
CA ILE A 290 -0.57 -10.70 -12.93
C ILE A 290 0.05 -11.11 -11.60
N VAL A 291 0.07 -10.17 -10.65
CA VAL A 291 0.36 -10.40 -9.24
C VAL A 291 -0.94 -10.35 -8.46
N VAL A 292 -1.19 -11.34 -7.62
CA VAL A 292 -2.36 -11.38 -6.74
C VAL A 292 -1.95 -11.65 -5.30
N ALA A 293 -2.78 -11.19 -4.35
CA ALA A 293 -2.65 -11.55 -2.95
C ALA A 293 -3.84 -12.41 -2.50
N GLY A 294 -3.57 -13.40 -1.66
CA GLY A 294 -4.60 -14.28 -1.15
C GLY A 294 -4.23 -14.96 0.16
N ARG A 295 -5.24 -15.54 0.81
CA ARG A 295 -5.05 -16.36 2.01
C ARG A 295 -4.86 -17.84 1.61
N VAL A 296 -4.21 -18.56 2.50
CA VAL A 296 -3.93 -20.00 2.33
C VAL A 296 -5.18 -20.87 2.34
N ASP A 297 -6.28 -20.39 2.92
CA ASP A 297 -7.54 -21.13 3.03
C ASP A 297 -8.17 -21.45 1.66
N ALA A 298 -7.85 -20.64 0.65
CA ALA A 298 -8.32 -20.81 -0.71
C ALA A 298 -7.42 -21.74 -1.55
N ALA A 299 -6.44 -22.41 -0.95
CA ALA A 299 -5.50 -23.26 -1.68
C ALA A 299 -6.19 -24.48 -2.32
N ASP A 300 -6.24 -24.47 -3.64
CA ASP A 300 -6.87 -25.49 -4.46
C ASP A 300 -6.03 -25.71 -5.74
N PRO A 301 -5.71 -26.98 -6.10
CA PRO A 301 -4.86 -27.27 -7.26
C PRO A 301 -5.43 -26.77 -8.59
N GLU A 302 -6.73 -26.94 -8.81
CA GLU A 302 -7.41 -26.50 -10.03
C GLU A 302 -7.41 -24.98 -10.14
N LEU A 303 -7.76 -24.29 -9.03
CA LEU A 303 -7.74 -22.82 -8.98
C LEU A 303 -6.35 -22.28 -9.32
N PHE A 304 -5.30 -22.81 -8.69
CA PHE A 304 -3.94 -22.35 -8.94
C PHE A 304 -3.46 -22.64 -10.38
N ALA A 305 -3.84 -23.78 -10.95
CA ALA A 305 -3.55 -24.09 -12.34
C ALA A 305 -4.25 -23.12 -13.30
N ARG A 306 -5.55 -22.81 -13.06
CA ARG A 306 -6.29 -21.82 -13.87
C ARG A 306 -5.73 -20.42 -13.74
N LEU A 307 -5.37 -19.97 -12.53
CA LEU A 307 -4.71 -18.69 -12.32
C LEU A 307 -3.38 -18.61 -13.09
N ARG A 308 -2.57 -19.67 -13.07
CA ARG A 308 -1.32 -19.71 -13.84
C ARG A 308 -1.58 -19.59 -15.34
N GLN A 309 -2.59 -20.28 -15.89
CA GLN A 309 -3.01 -20.17 -17.29
C GLN A 309 -3.50 -18.76 -17.65
N ALA A 310 -4.21 -18.11 -16.74
CA ALA A 310 -4.68 -16.72 -16.89
C ALA A 310 -3.57 -15.66 -16.80
N GLY A 311 -2.30 -16.06 -16.60
CA GLY A 311 -1.17 -15.14 -16.53
C GLY A 311 -0.81 -14.68 -15.13
N VAL A 312 -1.43 -15.22 -14.07
CA VAL A 312 -0.94 -15.01 -12.72
C VAL A 312 0.41 -15.71 -12.60
N PHE A 313 1.45 -14.93 -12.33
CA PHE A 313 2.79 -15.49 -12.16
C PHE A 313 3.25 -15.47 -10.70
N LEU A 314 2.79 -14.50 -9.91
CA LEU A 314 3.16 -14.33 -8.51
C LEU A 314 1.91 -14.30 -7.62
N LEU A 315 1.91 -15.19 -6.63
CA LEU A 315 0.91 -15.23 -5.56
C LEU A 315 1.56 -14.83 -4.23
N SER A 316 1.06 -13.75 -3.64
CA SER A 316 1.46 -13.29 -2.31
C SER A 316 0.53 -13.88 -1.25
N MET A 317 1.09 -14.57 -0.25
CA MET A 317 0.33 -15.21 0.83
C MET A 317 0.81 -14.75 2.20
N GLY A 318 -0.12 -14.43 3.10
CA GLY A 318 0.17 -14.21 4.52
C GLY A 318 0.24 -15.55 5.25
N LEU A 319 1.43 -16.06 5.52
CA LEU A 319 1.67 -17.26 6.33
C LEU A 319 1.82 -16.93 7.82
N GLU A 320 2.34 -15.78 8.11
CA GLU A 320 2.60 -15.08 9.36
C GLU A 320 3.58 -15.82 10.28
N SER A 321 3.40 -17.11 10.59
CA SER A 321 4.28 -17.87 11.50
C SER A 321 4.37 -19.35 11.13
N GLY A 322 5.46 -19.99 11.55
CA GLY A 322 5.64 -21.45 11.57
C GLY A 322 5.24 -22.08 12.90
N VAL A 323 4.55 -21.36 13.78
CA VAL A 323 4.14 -21.79 15.11
C VAL A 323 2.64 -21.59 15.29
N GLN A 324 1.92 -22.63 15.71
CA GLN A 324 0.46 -22.58 15.84
C GLN A 324 0.00 -21.53 16.85
N GLY A 325 0.65 -21.44 18.02
CA GLY A 325 0.30 -20.44 19.04
C GLY A 325 0.38 -19.01 18.54
N SER A 326 1.36 -18.69 17.68
CA SER A 326 1.45 -17.37 17.03
C SER A 326 0.30 -17.14 16.03
N LEU A 327 -0.10 -18.17 15.26
CA LEU A 327 -1.23 -18.07 14.34
C LEU A 327 -2.56 -17.85 15.07
N ASP A 328 -2.73 -18.53 16.21
CA ASP A 328 -3.92 -18.39 17.07
C ASP A 328 -3.98 -17.01 17.71
N PHE A 329 -2.85 -16.50 18.25
CA PHE A 329 -2.73 -15.15 18.78
C PHE A 329 -3.08 -14.08 17.72
N LEU A 330 -2.61 -14.27 16.49
CA LEU A 330 -2.93 -13.38 15.38
C LEU A 330 -4.35 -13.55 14.83
N ASN A 331 -5.14 -14.44 15.40
CA ASN A 331 -6.48 -14.81 14.94
C ASN A 331 -6.52 -15.08 13.42
N LYS A 332 -5.49 -15.80 12.94
CA LYS A 332 -5.32 -16.04 11.50
C LYS A 332 -6.33 -17.08 10.98
N GLY A 333 -6.83 -17.99 11.83
CA GLY A 333 -7.81 -19.02 11.48
C GLY A 333 -7.28 -20.07 10.51
N THR A 334 -5.98 -20.36 10.54
CA THR A 334 -5.31 -21.40 9.73
C THR A 334 -4.34 -22.22 10.57
N THR A 335 -3.79 -23.28 10.01
CA THR A 335 -2.76 -24.08 10.66
C THR A 335 -1.43 -24.05 9.92
N VAL A 336 -0.34 -24.37 10.62
CA VAL A 336 1.00 -24.45 10.02
C VAL A 336 1.02 -25.43 8.85
N GLU A 337 0.32 -26.58 8.98
CA GLU A 337 0.21 -27.59 7.92
C GLU A 337 -0.51 -27.07 6.70
N ARG A 338 -1.64 -26.36 6.89
CA ARG A 338 -2.39 -25.72 5.79
C ARG A 338 -1.53 -24.67 5.08
N ASN A 339 -0.79 -23.87 5.84
CA ASN A 339 0.15 -22.89 5.29
C ASN A 339 1.19 -23.58 4.39
N GLY A 340 1.82 -24.63 4.88
CA GLY A 340 2.81 -25.39 4.13
C GLY A 340 2.22 -26.06 2.89
N ARG A 341 1.02 -26.65 3.00
CA ARG A 341 0.30 -27.25 1.87
C ARG A 341 -0.01 -26.23 0.79
N ALA A 342 -0.51 -25.05 1.15
CA ALA A 342 -0.85 -24.01 0.19
C ALA A 342 0.36 -23.56 -0.63
N VAL A 343 1.52 -23.37 0.00
CA VAL A 343 2.77 -23.02 -0.69
C VAL A 343 3.19 -24.13 -1.67
N ARG A 344 3.14 -25.40 -1.24
CA ARG A 344 3.50 -26.53 -2.12
C ARG A 344 2.58 -26.63 -3.33
N LEU A 345 1.26 -26.48 -3.15
CA LEU A 345 0.29 -26.48 -4.26
C LEU A 345 0.52 -25.33 -5.24
N ALA A 346 0.75 -24.13 -4.75
CA ALA A 346 1.06 -22.98 -5.61
C ALA A 346 2.37 -23.18 -6.40
N HIS A 347 3.40 -23.73 -5.74
CA HIS A 347 4.66 -24.07 -6.38
C HIS A 347 4.50 -25.14 -7.47
N GLN A 348 3.72 -26.20 -7.21
CA GLN A 348 3.42 -27.26 -8.16
C GLN A 348 2.65 -26.75 -9.39
N ALA A 349 1.76 -25.76 -9.19
CA ALA A 349 1.07 -25.07 -10.28
C ALA A 349 1.98 -24.12 -11.09
N GLY A 350 3.26 -23.98 -10.72
CA GLY A 350 4.22 -23.10 -11.41
C GLY A 350 4.12 -21.62 -11.02
N LEU A 351 3.33 -21.29 -10.00
CA LEU A 351 3.27 -19.92 -9.47
C LEU A 351 4.53 -19.59 -8.66
N PHE A 352 5.05 -18.37 -8.81
CA PHE A 352 5.99 -17.83 -7.83
C PHE A 352 5.24 -17.50 -6.54
N VAL A 353 5.84 -17.83 -5.41
CA VAL A 353 5.21 -17.66 -4.10
C VAL A 353 6.00 -16.65 -3.28
N HIS A 354 5.36 -15.53 -2.96
CA HIS A 354 5.80 -14.58 -1.96
C HIS A 354 5.06 -14.83 -0.66
N ALA A 355 5.78 -14.88 0.47
CA ALA A 355 5.17 -15.11 1.77
C ALA A 355 5.51 -14.03 2.77
N ASN A 356 4.49 -13.59 3.54
CA ASN A 356 4.66 -12.64 4.63
C ASN A 356 4.76 -13.39 5.96
N PHE A 357 5.67 -12.94 6.83
CA PHE A 357 5.89 -13.45 8.18
C PHE A 357 5.95 -12.32 9.19
N ILE A 358 5.51 -12.63 10.41
CA ILE A 358 5.48 -11.72 11.55
C ILE A 358 6.24 -12.40 12.71
N LEU A 359 7.17 -11.67 13.32
CA LEU A 359 7.88 -12.06 14.53
C LEU A 359 7.49 -11.12 15.67
N GLY A 360 7.52 -11.57 16.91
CA GLY A 360 7.21 -10.76 18.09
C GLY A 360 5.75 -10.84 18.52
N CYS A 361 5.08 -12.00 18.33
CA CYS A 361 3.82 -12.29 19.00
C CYS A 361 4.03 -12.32 20.54
N ALA A 362 2.97 -12.02 21.30
CA ALA A 362 3.09 -11.74 22.76
C ALA A 362 3.88 -12.80 23.51
N ASP A 363 3.55 -14.08 23.33
CA ASP A 363 4.19 -15.20 24.04
C ASP A 363 5.31 -15.89 23.26
N GLU A 364 5.72 -15.34 22.12
CA GLU A 364 6.72 -15.94 21.24
C GLU A 364 8.07 -16.08 21.95
N THR A 365 8.64 -17.29 21.91
CA THR A 365 9.91 -17.65 22.53
C THR A 365 11.03 -17.75 21.52
N GLU A 366 12.27 -17.94 21.99
CA GLU A 366 13.43 -18.25 21.14
C GLU A 366 13.22 -19.55 20.33
N ALA A 367 12.59 -20.56 20.92
CA ALA A 367 12.27 -21.81 20.25
C ALA A 367 11.29 -21.59 19.11
N ASP A 368 10.32 -20.69 19.27
CA ASP A 368 9.32 -20.34 18.26
C ASP A 368 9.94 -19.57 17.08
N LEU A 369 10.87 -18.65 17.35
CA LEU A 369 11.65 -18.00 16.30
C LEU A 369 12.43 -19.01 15.46
N LEU A 370 13.03 -20.01 16.11
CA LEU A 370 13.76 -21.08 15.42
C LEU A 370 12.83 -22.01 14.64
N ALA A 371 11.64 -22.32 15.15
CA ALA A 371 10.61 -23.11 14.48
C ALA A 371 10.10 -22.38 13.23
N THR A 372 9.76 -21.09 13.34
CA THR A 372 9.36 -20.25 12.19
C THR A 372 10.48 -20.19 11.15
N ARG A 373 11.74 -19.99 11.55
CA ARG A 373 12.88 -20.01 10.63
C ARG A 373 12.99 -21.35 9.89
N ARG A 374 12.88 -22.49 10.59
CA ARG A 374 12.92 -23.82 9.98
C ARG A 374 11.80 -23.98 8.97
N PHE A 375 10.58 -23.64 9.33
CA PHE A 375 9.41 -23.69 8.46
C PHE A 375 9.62 -22.88 7.17
N VAL A 376 10.11 -21.66 7.27
CA VAL A 376 10.41 -20.80 6.10
C VAL A 376 11.46 -21.43 5.18
N LEU A 377 12.52 -22.03 5.76
CA LEU A 377 13.62 -22.58 4.99
C LEU A 377 13.29 -23.91 4.29
N GLU A 378 12.32 -24.65 4.81
CA GLU A 378 11.84 -25.92 4.25
C GLU A 378 10.84 -25.74 3.10
N LEU A 379 10.16 -24.59 3.03
CA LEU A 379 9.15 -24.34 2.00
C LEU A 379 9.78 -23.87 0.67
N PRO A 380 9.17 -24.24 -0.47
CA PRO A 380 9.61 -23.80 -1.80
C PRO A 380 9.18 -22.36 -2.12
N LEU A 381 9.46 -21.42 -1.21
CA LEU A 381 9.18 -20.01 -1.36
C LEU A 381 10.16 -19.35 -2.34
N ASP A 382 9.67 -18.40 -3.14
CA ASP A 382 10.46 -17.65 -4.10
C ASP A 382 10.82 -16.25 -3.59
N SER A 383 10.08 -15.73 -2.60
CA SER A 383 10.40 -14.50 -1.88
C SER A 383 9.72 -14.50 -0.52
N ILE A 384 10.30 -13.79 0.43
CA ILE A 384 9.70 -13.57 1.76
C ILE A 384 9.77 -12.11 2.15
N PHE A 385 8.79 -11.69 2.94
CA PHE A 385 8.81 -10.44 3.67
C PHE A 385 8.58 -10.75 5.15
N VAL A 386 9.43 -10.20 6.00
CA VAL A 386 9.39 -10.48 7.44
C VAL A 386 9.30 -9.15 8.18
N ASN A 387 8.34 -9.04 9.08
CA ASN A 387 8.17 -7.88 9.93
C ASN A 387 8.26 -8.28 11.41
N VAL A 388 8.65 -7.35 12.26
CA VAL A 388 8.31 -7.40 13.67
C VAL A 388 6.87 -6.92 13.81
N LEU A 389 6.08 -7.64 14.63
CA LEU A 389 4.68 -7.29 14.88
C LEU A 389 4.57 -5.84 15.32
N SER A 390 3.62 -5.16 14.77
CA SER A 390 3.32 -3.78 15.12
C SER A 390 1.83 -3.65 15.41
N TYR A 391 1.50 -3.12 16.56
CA TYR A 391 0.15 -2.80 16.98
C TYR A 391 -0.26 -1.50 16.28
N GLN A 392 -1.15 -1.63 15.32
CA GLN A 392 -1.53 -0.55 14.44
C GLN A 392 -2.89 -0.01 14.82
N TYR A 393 -3.04 1.29 14.91
CA TYR A 393 -4.33 1.94 15.14
C TYR A 393 -5.41 1.40 14.20
N GLY A 394 -6.58 1.07 14.75
CA GLY A 394 -7.68 0.42 14.04
C GLY A 394 -7.59 -1.10 13.96
N SER A 395 -6.56 -1.75 14.54
CA SER A 395 -6.51 -3.20 14.74
C SER A 395 -7.01 -3.59 16.14
N ALA A 396 -7.48 -4.84 16.29
CA ALA A 396 -7.93 -5.35 17.59
C ALA A 396 -6.79 -5.39 18.62
N LEU A 397 -5.57 -5.78 18.19
CA LEU A 397 -4.40 -5.77 19.07
C LEU A 397 -4.06 -4.37 19.60
N TRP A 398 -4.21 -3.34 18.75
CA TRP A 398 -3.98 -1.99 19.19
C TRP A 398 -5.02 -1.55 20.22
N ALA A 399 -6.31 -1.81 19.95
CA ALA A 399 -7.39 -1.45 20.87
C ALA A 399 -7.24 -2.12 22.22
N GLU A 400 -6.95 -3.43 22.26
CA GLU A 400 -6.72 -4.17 23.49
C GLU A 400 -5.53 -3.62 24.29
N ALA A 401 -4.41 -3.35 23.63
CA ALA A 401 -3.22 -2.81 24.28
C ALA A 401 -3.43 -1.38 24.81
N HIS A 402 -4.17 -0.56 24.08
CA HIS A 402 -4.57 0.78 24.50
C HIS A 402 -5.48 0.74 25.72
N ASP A 403 -6.51 -0.11 25.73
CA ASP A 403 -7.43 -0.30 26.88
C ASP A 403 -6.69 -0.78 28.14
N ARG A 404 -5.59 -1.51 27.96
CA ARG A 404 -4.69 -1.94 29.04
C ARG A 404 -3.65 -0.89 29.46
N GLY A 405 -3.65 0.29 28.83
CA GLY A 405 -2.69 1.35 29.11
C GLY A 405 -1.26 1.08 28.66
N LEU A 406 -1.04 0.12 27.74
CA LEU A 406 0.28 -0.23 27.19
C LEU A 406 0.64 0.63 25.97
N ILE A 407 -0.33 1.32 25.37
CA ILE A 407 -0.17 2.22 24.25
C ILE A 407 -0.89 3.52 24.56
N ALA A 408 -0.23 4.67 24.35
CA ALA A 408 -0.82 5.97 24.59
C ALA A 408 -1.71 6.44 23.41
N ASP A 409 -2.62 7.40 23.67
CA ASP A 409 -3.57 7.95 22.68
C ASP A 409 -2.94 8.44 21.37
N GLY A 410 -1.71 8.94 21.41
CA GLY A 410 -1.00 9.46 20.24
C GLY A 410 -0.23 8.41 19.45
N GLU A 411 -0.04 7.21 19.98
CA GLU A 411 0.78 6.17 19.39
C GLU A 411 -0.01 5.34 18.37
N LEU A 412 0.08 5.70 17.11
CA LEU A 412 -0.67 5.03 16.03
C LEU A 412 -0.06 3.72 15.54
N ASN A 413 1.20 3.45 15.92
CA ASN A 413 1.94 2.30 15.45
C ASN A 413 3.06 1.94 16.44
N THR A 414 2.84 0.97 17.31
CA THR A 414 3.78 0.59 18.36
C THR A 414 4.34 -0.80 18.07
N THR A 415 5.68 -0.92 18.01
CA THR A 415 6.34 -2.21 17.79
C THR A 415 6.15 -3.11 19.01
N ALA A 416 5.72 -4.34 18.80
CA ALA A 416 5.52 -5.32 19.86
C ALA A 416 6.87 -5.82 20.38
N THR A 417 7.26 -5.34 21.56
CA THR A 417 8.53 -5.68 22.20
C THR A 417 8.35 -5.80 23.71
N SER A 418 9.33 -6.40 24.38
CA SER A 418 9.32 -6.50 25.86
C SER A 418 9.46 -5.14 26.52
N GLU A 419 10.09 -4.18 25.86
CA GLU A 419 10.24 -2.80 26.33
C GLU A 419 8.89 -2.07 26.44
N HIS A 420 7.94 -2.43 25.57
CA HIS A 420 6.56 -1.94 25.59
C HIS A 420 5.58 -2.85 26.35
N GLY A 421 6.04 -3.98 26.90
CA GLY A 421 5.16 -4.97 27.53
C GLY A 421 4.21 -5.69 26.56
N LEU A 422 4.45 -5.59 25.24
CA LEU A 422 3.59 -6.13 24.19
C LEU A 422 4.07 -7.47 23.64
N ALA A 423 5.32 -7.85 23.92
CA ALA A 423 5.90 -9.13 23.52
C ALA A 423 6.92 -9.59 24.59
N ARG A 424 7.26 -10.87 24.55
CA ARG A 424 8.23 -11.49 25.47
C ARG A 424 9.66 -11.11 25.14
N LEU A 425 9.97 -10.91 23.87
CA LEU A 425 11.33 -10.68 23.37
C LEU A 425 11.62 -9.20 23.14
N PRO A 426 12.85 -8.74 23.43
CA PRO A 426 13.25 -7.37 23.18
C PRO A 426 13.43 -7.08 21.68
N GLU A 427 13.25 -5.82 21.30
CA GLU A 427 13.36 -5.36 19.91
C GLU A 427 14.68 -5.78 19.26
N ALA A 428 15.79 -5.59 19.95
CA ALA A 428 17.11 -5.95 19.45
C ALA A 428 17.22 -7.43 19.09
N ARG A 429 16.52 -8.29 19.82
CA ARG A 429 16.51 -9.74 19.56
C ARG A 429 15.65 -10.09 18.35
N LEU A 430 14.44 -9.50 18.25
CA LEU A 430 13.54 -9.69 17.13
C LEU A 430 14.18 -9.22 15.82
N ARG A 431 14.82 -8.07 15.84
CA ARG A 431 15.55 -7.54 14.65
C ARG A 431 16.73 -8.43 14.23
N ARG A 432 17.44 -9.03 15.19
CA ARG A 432 18.48 -10.03 14.89
C ARG A 432 17.92 -11.29 14.26
N ALA A 433 16.78 -11.80 14.78
CA ALA A 433 16.11 -12.98 14.22
C ALA A 433 15.62 -12.71 12.79
N LEU A 434 15.01 -11.55 12.55
CA LEU A 434 14.59 -11.11 11.23
C LEU A 434 15.78 -11.08 10.25
N LYS A 435 16.87 -10.46 10.65
CA LYS A 435 18.10 -10.38 9.85
C LYS A 435 18.68 -11.76 9.54
N ASP A 436 18.80 -12.63 10.56
CA ASP A 436 19.29 -14.01 10.40
C ASP A 436 18.40 -14.79 9.41
N LEU A 437 17.08 -14.65 9.53
CA LEU A 437 16.13 -15.30 8.65
C LEU A 437 16.30 -14.83 7.20
N LEU A 438 16.37 -13.53 6.94
CA LEU A 438 16.56 -12.97 5.59
C LEU A 438 17.88 -13.43 4.97
N LEU A 439 18.97 -13.36 5.74
CA LEU A 439 20.28 -13.80 5.27
C LEU A 439 20.29 -15.29 4.92
N ARG A 440 19.78 -16.14 5.82
CA ARG A 440 19.69 -17.58 5.58
C ARG A 440 18.76 -17.92 4.43
N PHE A 441 17.71 -17.16 4.20
CA PHE A 441 16.78 -17.40 3.09
C PHE A 441 17.39 -17.02 1.75
N PHE A 442 17.85 -15.79 1.59
CA PHE A 442 18.28 -15.26 0.28
C PHE A 442 19.71 -15.60 -0.12
N PHE A 443 20.59 -15.95 0.83
CA PHE A 443 21.99 -16.23 0.52
C PHE A 443 22.33 -17.73 0.48
N ARG A 444 21.34 -18.60 0.25
CA ARG A 444 21.54 -20.04 -0.01
C ARG A 444 21.82 -20.27 -1.51
N PRO A 445 22.88 -21.01 -1.90
CA PRO A 445 23.10 -21.36 -3.29
C PRO A 445 21.94 -22.14 -3.91
N SER A 446 21.34 -23.07 -3.14
CA SER A 446 20.16 -23.86 -3.56
C SER A 446 18.92 -23.01 -3.87
N TYR A 447 18.75 -21.88 -3.19
CA TYR A 447 17.68 -20.92 -3.46
C TYR A 447 17.85 -20.31 -4.86
N TRP A 448 19.04 -19.80 -5.17
CA TRP A 448 19.32 -19.17 -6.47
C TRP A 448 19.23 -20.14 -7.63
N LEU A 449 19.72 -21.38 -7.44
CA LEU A 449 19.60 -22.43 -8.44
C LEU A 449 18.12 -22.74 -8.75
N ARG A 450 17.30 -22.92 -7.70
CA ARG A 450 15.85 -23.15 -7.86
C ARG A 450 15.15 -21.96 -8.52
N LEU A 451 15.45 -20.74 -8.10
CA LEU A 451 14.87 -19.52 -8.67
C LEU A 451 15.25 -19.36 -10.15
N ALA A 452 16.51 -19.61 -10.51
CA ALA A 452 17.00 -19.55 -11.89
C ALA A 452 16.33 -20.61 -12.77
N MET A 453 16.23 -21.87 -12.30
CA MET A 453 15.55 -22.94 -13.04
C MET A 453 14.07 -22.64 -13.26
N LYS A 454 13.39 -22.11 -12.21
CA LYS A 454 11.98 -21.74 -12.31
C LYS A 454 11.78 -20.56 -13.26
N SER A 455 12.64 -19.55 -13.19
CA SER A 455 12.62 -18.40 -14.11
C SER A 455 12.88 -18.81 -15.56
N ALA A 456 13.81 -19.73 -15.80
CA ALA A 456 14.09 -20.25 -17.14
C ALA A 456 12.90 -21.01 -17.73
N ARG A 457 12.22 -21.83 -16.93
CA ARG A 457 11.04 -22.59 -17.37
C ARG A 457 9.81 -21.71 -17.65
N SER A 458 9.66 -20.62 -16.92
CA SER A 458 8.49 -19.73 -16.98
C SER A 458 8.70 -18.47 -17.80
N GLY A 459 9.94 -18.12 -18.18
CA GLY A 459 10.29 -16.85 -18.81
C GLY A 459 10.30 -15.65 -17.86
N GLU A 460 10.17 -15.87 -16.54
CA GLU A 460 9.98 -14.81 -15.53
C GLU A 460 11.30 -14.28 -14.96
N TYR A 461 12.19 -13.81 -15.83
CA TYR A 461 13.51 -13.30 -15.43
C TYR A 461 13.45 -11.96 -14.67
N ASP A 462 12.41 -11.15 -14.89
CA ASP A 462 12.28 -9.85 -14.25
C ASP A 462 12.09 -10.00 -12.73
N PHE A 463 11.34 -11.03 -12.31
CA PHE A 463 11.18 -11.33 -10.89
C PHE A 463 12.52 -11.74 -10.24
N MET A 464 13.30 -12.58 -10.91
CA MET A 464 14.63 -12.96 -10.42
C MET A 464 15.57 -11.74 -10.32
N ARG A 465 15.56 -10.87 -11.33
CA ARG A 465 16.35 -9.62 -11.32
C ARG A 465 15.92 -8.68 -10.19
N LEU A 466 14.60 -8.58 -9.92
CA LEU A 466 14.06 -7.83 -8.80
C LEU A 466 14.62 -8.34 -7.48
N VAL A 467 14.52 -9.66 -7.23
CA VAL A 467 15.02 -10.27 -6.00
C VAL A 467 16.52 -10.06 -5.85
N ALA A 468 17.31 -10.24 -6.93
CA ALA A 468 18.74 -10.00 -6.91
C ALA A 468 19.08 -8.56 -6.54
N ARG A 469 18.38 -7.59 -7.14
CA ARG A 469 18.54 -6.16 -6.83
C ARG A 469 18.23 -5.86 -5.37
N LEU A 470 17.15 -6.40 -4.83
CA LEU A 470 16.77 -6.23 -3.41
C LEU A 470 17.84 -6.80 -2.47
N CYS A 471 18.38 -7.98 -2.78
CA CYS A 471 19.49 -8.55 -2.01
C CYS A 471 20.73 -7.66 -2.02
N VAL A 472 21.09 -7.11 -3.18
CA VAL A 472 22.22 -6.19 -3.30
C VAL A 472 21.98 -4.91 -2.51
N GLN A 473 20.79 -4.30 -2.64
CA GLN A 473 20.43 -3.10 -1.86
C GLN A 473 20.47 -3.36 -0.34
N TYR A 474 19.97 -4.51 0.09
CA TYR A 474 20.04 -4.91 1.49
C TYR A 474 21.47 -5.01 2.01
N LEU A 475 22.37 -5.62 1.24
CA LEU A 475 23.80 -5.72 1.59
C LEU A 475 24.45 -4.34 1.70
N TYR A 476 24.20 -3.44 0.73
CA TYR A 476 24.74 -2.08 0.76
C TYR A 476 24.26 -1.30 1.99
N ALA A 477 22.97 -1.41 2.33
CA ALA A 477 22.41 -0.76 3.50
C ALA A 477 23.05 -1.28 4.80
N GLU A 478 23.25 -2.59 4.92
CA GLU A 478 23.88 -3.22 6.09
C GLU A 478 25.35 -2.83 6.25
N VAL A 479 26.12 -2.85 5.16
CA VAL A 479 27.53 -2.40 5.17
C VAL A 479 27.63 -0.93 5.53
N GLY A 480 26.80 -0.08 4.91
CA GLY A 480 26.75 1.36 5.21
C GLY A 480 26.43 1.64 6.68
N ASN A 481 25.43 0.94 7.25
CA ASN A 481 25.06 1.07 8.67
C ASN A 481 26.19 0.61 9.59
N THR A 482 26.89 -0.47 9.25
CA THR A 482 28.03 -0.98 10.02
C THR A 482 29.20 0.02 10.02
N LEU A 483 29.50 0.61 8.87
CA LEU A 483 30.56 1.63 8.73
C LEU A 483 30.21 2.91 9.51
N ARG A 484 28.97 3.38 9.44
CA ARG A 484 28.50 4.54 10.22
C ARG A 484 28.62 4.29 11.72
N LYS A 485 28.17 3.13 12.22
CA LYS A 485 28.33 2.78 13.65
C LYS A 485 29.78 2.77 14.09
N LYS A 486 30.70 2.18 13.29
CA LYS A 486 32.14 2.19 13.57
C LYS A 486 32.72 3.61 13.55
N ALA A 487 32.30 4.45 12.60
CA ALA A 487 32.75 5.84 12.52
C ALA A 487 32.27 6.67 13.73
N THR A 488 31.02 6.45 14.19
CA THR A 488 30.49 7.12 15.40
C THR A 488 31.24 6.65 16.66
N GLN A 489 31.50 5.35 16.79
CA GLN A 489 32.27 4.81 17.91
C GLN A 489 33.73 5.29 17.88
N TRP A 490 34.33 5.43 16.70
CA TRP A 490 35.67 5.99 16.56
C TRP A 490 35.72 7.47 16.94
N LYS A 491 34.76 8.28 16.48
CA LYS A 491 34.64 9.71 16.89
C LYS A 491 34.44 9.86 18.40
N ALA A 492 33.67 8.96 19.04
CA ALA A 492 33.47 9.01 20.49
C ALA A 492 34.72 8.61 21.29
N ARG A 493 35.71 7.91 20.67
CA ARG A 493 36.98 7.52 21.27
C ARG A 493 38.10 8.56 21.11
N ILE A 494 37.89 9.59 20.28
CA ILE A 494 38.84 10.69 20.14
C ILE A 494 38.67 11.61 21.36
N PRO A 495 39.67 11.77 22.26
CA PRO A 495 39.59 12.66 23.37
C PRO A 495 39.37 14.09 22.82
N ARG A 496 38.37 14.83 23.32
CA ARG A 496 38.25 16.26 23.07
C ARG A 496 39.51 16.91 23.66
N ARG A 497 40.46 17.27 22.80
CA ARG A 497 41.56 18.12 23.22
C ARG A 497 40.94 19.42 23.73
N HIS A 498 41.21 19.73 24.99
CA HIS A 498 40.84 20.96 25.64
C HIS A 498 41.18 22.17 24.76
N GLU A 499 40.17 22.91 24.36
CA GLU A 499 40.32 24.32 24.05
C GLU A 499 40.34 25.06 25.38
N GLU A 500 41.45 24.96 26.10
CA GLU A 500 41.87 25.96 27.10
C GLU A 500 43.19 26.50 26.58
N ARG A 501 43.09 27.65 25.90
CA ARG A 501 44.11 28.74 25.92
C ARG A 501 43.67 29.90 25.04
N ALA A 502 43.49 31.01 25.75
CA ALA A 502 43.44 32.42 25.43
C ALA A 502 42.05 33.03 25.35
#